data_ca01fe360d139d08ef2024da1f42d8c1
#
_entry.id   ca01fe360d139d08ef2024da1f42d8c1
#
_cell.length_a   1.000
_cell.length_b   1.000
_cell.length_c   1.000
_cell.angle_alpha   90.00
_cell.angle_beta   90.00
_cell.angle_gamma   90.00
#
_symmetry.space_group_name_H-M   'P 1'
#
loop_
_entity.id
_entity.type
_entity.pdbx_description
1 polymer ?
#
loop_
_entity_poly.entity_id
_entity_poly.type
_entity_poly.pdbx_seq_one_letter_code
_entity_poly.pdbx_strand_id
1 'polypeptide(L)'
;MKLFKNFLLGAGLALAAGTALSAQELGQLHYRAEAGLAISRISALGVHHNGDTGKYLSSFRAGGSLVMPFDNTIFSFTPGLYVVGRGEKQGAILDDGLNQKKLSTIQTYSLQLPLDLSFRLATIAEKHRIFLNAGPYFAYGLSAKLSGENIDKDLYKENAFKRFEFGVGANLMYQYNRVYLRGGIDASLTGITKKSLGAPYYVSLKTPRYVTSYITLGYEF
;
A
#
# COMPACT_ATOMS: atom_id res chain seq x y z
N MET A 1 -6.91 -18.88 -8.16
CA MET A 1 -8.33 -18.68 -7.81
C MET A 1 -8.67 -19.10 -6.37
N LYS A 2 -8.21 -20.27 -5.86
CA LYS A 2 -8.49 -20.70 -4.46
C LYS A 2 -7.90 -19.77 -3.39
N LEU A 3 -6.68 -19.26 -3.57
CA LEU A 3 -6.02 -18.34 -2.62
C LEU A 3 -6.74 -16.97 -2.49
N PHE A 4 -7.30 -16.46 -3.60
CA PHE A 4 -8.06 -15.22 -3.60
C PHE A 4 -9.39 -15.36 -2.85
N LYS A 5 -10.10 -16.51 -3.02
CA LYS A 5 -11.29 -16.83 -2.22
C LYS A 5 -10.96 -16.91 -0.72
N ASN A 6 -9.84 -17.56 -0.36
CA ASN A 6 -9.44 -17.68 1.03
C ASN A 6 -9.01 -16.34 1.64
N PHE A 7 -8.40 -15.44 0.84
CA PHE A 7 -8.07 -14.09 1.27
C PHE A 7 -9.31 -13.22 1.49
N LEU A 8 -10.29 -13.27 0.56
CA LEU A 8 -11.58 -12.58 0.72
C LEU A 8 -12.39 -13.15 1.90
N LEU A 9 -12.36 -14.48 2.10
CA LEU A 9 -12.97 -15.11 3.27
C LEU A 9 -12.28 -14.69 4.58
N GLY A 10 -10.94 -14.63 4.59
CA GLY A 10 -10.16 -14.17 5.74
C GLY A 10 -10.37 -12.69 6.04
N ALA A 11 -10.44 -11.84 5.02
CA ALA A 11 -10.77 -10.41 5.17
C ALA A 11 -12.22 -10.20 5.60
N GLY A 12 -13.16 -10.99 5.06
CA GLY A 12 -14.56 -11.00 5.48
C GLY A 12 -14.76 -11.51 6.91
N LEU A 13 -14.02 -12.55 7.32
CA LEU A 13 -14.01 -13.07 8.68
C LEU A 13 -13.35 -12.10 9.67
N ALA A 14 -12.28 -11.39 9.29
CA ALA A 14 -11.67 -10.36 10.13
C ALA A 14 -12.61 -9.15 10.32
N LEU A 15 -13.34 -8.75 9.28
CA LEU A 15 -14.39 -7.74 9.36
C LEU A 15 -15.60 -8.24 10.19
N ALA A 16 -15.99 -9.51 10.05
CA ALA A 16 -17.08 -10.12 10.82
C ALA A 16 -16.69 -10.43 12.26
N ALA A 17 -15.44 -10.82 12.53
CA ALA A 17 -14.94 -11.02 13.90
C ALA A 17 -14.86 -9.69 14.66
N GLY A 18 -14.60 -8.57 13.97
CA GLY A 18 -14.73 -7.22 14.56
C GLY A 18 -16.15 -6.87 14.99
N THR A 19 -17.17 -7.47 14.37
CA THR A 19 -18.58 -7.29 14.76
C THR A 19 -19.05 -8.25 15.85
N ALA A 20 -18.31 -9.34 16.11
CA ALA A 20 -18.62 -10.32 17.14
C ALA A 20 -17.97 -10.01 18.51
N LEU A 21 -17.01 -9.08 18.57
CA LEU A 21 -16.57 -8.46 19.80
C LEU A 21 -17.71 -7.60 20.31
N SER A 22 -18.43 -8.15 21.28
CA SER A 22 -19.59 -7.63 22.02
C SER A 22 -20.03 -6.21 21.64
N ALA A 23 -21.14 -6.09 20.95
CA ALA A 23 -21.78 -4.81 20.61
C ALA A 23 -22.11 -3.92 21.84
N GLN A 24 -21.76 -4.34 23.03
CA GLN A 24 -21.98 -3.64 24.28
C GLN A 24 -20.82 -2.74 24.76
N GLU A 25 -19.60 -2.88 24.17
CA GLU A 25 -18.42 -2.10 24.59
C GLU A 25 -17.78 -1.30 23.46
N LEU A 26 -18.26 -1.43 22.23
CA LEU A 26 -17.78 -0.64 21.12
C LEU A 26 -18.62 0.64 21.01
N GLY A 27 -18.00 1.80 21.20
CA GLY A 27 -18.57 3.09 20.86
C GLY A 27 -19.11 3.09 19.43
N GLN A 28 -19.87 4.10 19.02
CA GLN A 28 -20.50 4.14 17.69
C GLN A 28 -19.48 3.86 16.60
N LEU A 29 -19.77 2.85 15.77
CA LEU A 29 -18.99 2.52 14.57
C LEU A 29 -19.11 3.65 13.55
N HIS A 30 -18.00 4.12 13.04
CA HIS A 30 -17.96 5.10 11.95
C HIS A 30 -17.36 4.47 10.70
N TYR A 31 -17.86 4.88 9.55
CA TYR A 31 -17.36 4.47 8.25
C TYR A 31 -16.60 5.62 7.61
N ARG A 32 -15.49 5.34 6.98
CA ARG A 32 -14.68 6.30 6.25
C ARG A 32 -14.48 5.84 4.82
N ALA A 33 -14.55 6.78 3.89
CA ALA A 33 -14.14 6.57 2.51
C ALA A 33 -13.14 7.64 2.12
N GLU A 34 -12.10 7.26 1.38
CA GLU A 34 -11.06 8.19 0.96
C GLU A 34 -10.47 7.82 -0.40
N ALA A 35 -9.97 8.83 -1.09
CA ALA A 35 -9.21 8.67 -2.32
C ALA A 35 -8.11 9.74 -2.41
N GLY A 36 -7.04 9.44 -3.11
CA GLY A 36 -5.94 10.37 -3.31
C GLY A 36 -4.77 9.80 -4.08
N LEU A 37 -3.63 10.46 -3.96
CA LEU A 37 -2.41 10.14 -4.67
C LEU A 37 -1.52 9.23 -3.83
N ALA A 38 -0.86 8.29 -4.50
CA ALA A 38 0.19 7.46 -3.96
C ALA A 38 1.45 7.64 -4.82
N ILE A 39 2.58 7.80 -4.15
CA ILE A 39 3.90 7.92 -4.80
C ILE A 39 4.76 6.80 -4.25
N SER A 40 5.25 5.94 -5.11
CA SER A 40 5.98 4.75 -4.69
C SER A 40 7.29 4.56 -5.45
N ARG A 41 8.16 3.79 -4.84
CA ARG A 41 9.36 3.22 -5.47
C ARG A 41 9.59 1.81 -4.94
N ILE A 42 10.42 1.06 -5.66
CA ILE A 42 10.86 -0.26 -5.24
C ILE A 42 12.28 -0.13 -4.72
N SER A 43 12.49 -0.24 -3.41
CA SER A 43 13.84 -0.22 -2.82
C SER A 43 14.61 -1.47 -3.25
N ALA A 44 15.89 -1.32 -3.57
CA ALA A 44 16.80 -2.40 -3.98
C ALA A 44 16.49 -3.06 -5.35
N LEU A 45 15.61 -2.50 -6.18
CA LEU A 45 15.57 -2.77 -7.61
C LEU A 45 16.56 -1.83 -8.34
N GLY A 46 17.78 -1.71 -7.82
CA GLY A 46 18.78 -0.90 -8.46
C GLY A 46 19.70 -1.78 -9.29
N VAL A 47 19.56 -1.77 -10.58
CA VAL A 47 20.71 -1.93 -11.46
C VAL A 47 21.35 -0.56 -11.55
N HIS A 48 22.24 -0.28 -10.63
CA HIS A 48 23.07 0.92 -10.71
C HIS A 48 24.14 0.69 -11.78
N HIS A 49 23.84 1.04 -13.02
CA HIS A 49 24.87 1.39 -13.98
C HIS A 49 24.93 2.93 -14.01
N ASN A 50 26.04 3.49 -13.56
CA ASN A 50 26.32 4.94 -13.56
C ASN A 50 25.37 5.85 -12.72
N GLY A 51 24.92 5.44 -11.53
CA GLY A 51 24.30 6.37 -10.58
C GLY A 51 22.83 6.73 -10.85
N ASP A 52 22.17 6.16 -11.84
CA ASP A 52 20.73 6.37 -12.08
C ASP A 52 19.90 5.55 -11.10
N THR A 53 19.40 6.19 -10.05
CA THR A 53 18.41 5.64 -9.14
C THR A 53 17.03 5.60 -9.84
N GLY A 54 16.29 4.51 -9.67
CA GLY A 54 14.91 4.42 -10.18
C GLY A 54 14.04 5.59 -9.72
N LYS A 55 13.16 6.08 -10.62
CA LYS A 55 12.30 7.24 -10.37
C LYS A 55 11.00 6.81 -9.72
N TYR A 56 10.47 7.67 -8.88
CA TYR A 56 9.17 7.48 -8.26
C TYR A 56 8.04 7.32 -9.31
N LEU A 57 7.12 6.42 -9.03
CA LEU A 57 5.87 6.28 -9.78
C LEU A 57 4.71 6.90 -9.00
N SER A 58 4.03 7.84 -9.62
CA SER A 58 2.77 8.37 -9.10
C SER A 58 1.61 7.52 -9.55
N SER A 59 0.71 7.20 -8.62
CA SER A 59 -0.49 6.39 -8.82
C SER A 59 -1.59 6.85 -7.87
N PHE A 60 -2.57 6.01 -7.58
CA PHE A 60 -3.68 6.35 -6.70
C PHE A 60 -3.79 5.37 -5.52
N ARG A 61 -4.46 5.82 -4.47
CA ARG A 61 -4.98 5.03 -3.35
C ARG A 61 -6.44 5.39 -3.15
N ALA A 62 -7.33 4.41 -3.11
CA ALA A 62 -8.75 4.64 -2.85
C ALA A 62 -9.34 3.47 -2.09
N GLY A 63 -10.25 3.74 -1.18
CA GLY A 63 -10.89 2.70 -0.37
C GLY A 63 -11.64 3.24 0.82
N GLY A 64 -11.86 2.38 1.82
CA GLY A 64 -12.57 2.74 3.03
C GLY A 64 -12.03 2.02 4.26
N SER A 65 -12.44 2.51 5.41
CA SER A 65 -12.10 1.91 6.71
C SER A 65 -13.28 2.01 7.69
N LEU A 66 -13.26 1.11 8.66
CA LEU A 66 -14.12 1.15 9.83
C LEU A 66 -13.35 1.80 10.98
N VAL A 67 -14.00 2.61 11.77
CA VAL A 67 -13.43 3.16 13.00
C VAL A 67 -14.17 2.54 14.16
N MET A 68 -13.45 1.84 14.99
CA MET A 68 -13.93 1.18 16.21
C MET A 68 -13.27 1.86 17.42
N PRO A 69 -13.91 2.91 18.01
CA PRO A 69 -13.38 3.56 19.19
C PRO A 69 -13.39 2.60 20.39
N PHE A 70 -12.35 2.66 21.22
CA PHE A 70 -12.40 2.03 22.53
C PHE A 70 -13.00 2.99 23.54
N ASP A 71 -13.93 2.50 24.34
CA ASP A 71 -14.65 3.31 25.32
C ASP A 71 -13.70 4.02 26.30
N ASN A 72 -14.00 5.29 26.55
CA ASN A 72 -13.24 6.15 27.46
C ASN A 72 -11.74 6.29 27.15
N THR A 73 -11.33 6.04 25.90
CA THR A 73 -9.92 6.16 25.50
C THR A 73 -9.74 7.09 24.32
N ILE A 74 -8.48 7.48 24.07
CA ILE A 74 -8.06 8.22 22.89
C ILE A 74 -7.67 7.31 21.72
N PHE A 75 -7.82 6.00 21.89
CA PHE A 75 -7.48 4.97 20.92
C PHE A 75 -8.72 4.49 20.16
N SER A 76 -8.51 4.08 18.92
CA SER A 76 -9.48 3.35 18.10
C SER A 76 -8.76 2.36 17.20
N PHE A 77 -9.40 1.22 16.92
CA PHE A 77 -8.94 0.28 15.91
C PHE A 77 -9.58 0.63 14.57
N THR A 78 -8.77 0.70 13.52
CA THR A 78 -9.22 1.21 12.21
C THR A 78 -8.77 0.26 11.10
N PRO A 79 -9.44 -0.89 10.93
CA PRO A 79 -9.22 -1.75 9.78
C PRO A 79 -9.75 -1.09 8.52
N GLY A 80 -9.06 -1.28 7.39
CA GLY A 80 -9.45 -0.69 6.11
C GLY A 80 -9.28 -1.65 4.94
N LEU A 81 -9.83 -1.27 3.80
CA LEU A 81 -9.67 -1.98 2.53
C LEU A 81 -9.46 -0.95 1.42
N TYR A 82 -8.31 -1.04 0.74
CA TYR A 82 -7.89 -0.06 -0.26
C TYR A 82 -7.38 -0.74 -1.53
N VAL A 83 -7.69 -0.14 -2.67
CA VAL A 83 -6.97 -0.40 -3.91
C VAL A 83 -5.82 0.61 -4.00
N VAL A 84 -4.61 0.10 -4.16
CA VAL A 84 -3.39 0.91 -4.18
C VAL A 84 -2.59 0.60 -5.44
N GLY A 85 -2.31 1.64 -6.23
CA GLY A 85 -1.37 1.57 -7.33
C GLY A 85 0.04 1.88 -6.84
N ARG A 86 1.02 1.05 -7.24
CA ARG A 86 2.43 1.14 -6.83
C ARG A 86 3.35 0.82 -7.99
N GLY A 87 4.62 1.12 -7.83
CA GLY A 87 5.62 0.73 -8.79
C GLY A 87 6.83 1.64 -8.81
N GLU A 88 7.54 1.59 -9.91
CA GLU A 88 8.74 2.38 -10.15
C GLU A 88 8.92 2.65 -11.62
N LYS A 89 9.34 3.86 -11.95
CA LYS A 89 9.86 4.19 -13.28
C LYS A 89 11.35 3.90 -13.26
N GLN A 90 11.74 2.85 -13.96
CA GLN A 90 13.16 2.52 -14.13
C GLN A 90 13.70 3.29 -15.32
N GLY A 91 14.79 4.05 -15.10
CA GLY A 91 15.61 4.52 -16.18
C GLY A 91 16.41 3.35 -16.70
N ALA A 92 16.08 2.84 -17.87
CA ALA A 92 16.77 1.86 -18.70
C ALA A 92 17.56 0.75 -18.01
N ILE A 93 17.47 -0.44 -18.44
CA ILE A 93 18.57 -1.18 -19.06
C ILE A 93 18.00 -2.46 -19.65
N LEU A 94 17.70 -2.43 -20.90
CA LEU A 94 17.94 -3.58 -21.75
C LEU A 94 19.06 -3.14 -22.65
N ASP A 95 20.25 -3.59 -22.36
CA ASP A 95 21.39 -3.50 -23.27
C ASP A 95 21.17 -4.54 -24.36
N ASP A 96 20.65 -4.08 -25.49
CA ASP A 96 20.55 -4.85 -26.71
C ASP A 96 21.80 -4.65 -27.61
N GLY A 97 22.92 -4.24 -27.00
CA GLY A 97 24.19 -4.05 -27.71
C GLY A 97 24.25 -2.77 -28.53
N LEU A 98 23.22 -1.93 -28.52
CA LEU A 98 23.11 -0.71 -29.37
C LEU A 98 23.09 0.59 -28.57
N ASN A 99 23.50 0.61 -27.31
CA ASN A 99 23.57 1.83 -26.47
C ASN A 99 22.28 2.65 -26.34
N GLN A 100 21.09 2.08 -26.57
CA GLN A 100 19.82 2.77 -26.39
C GLN A 100 19.26 2.51 -24.98
N LYS A 101 19.20 3.56 -24.19
CA LYS A 101 18.52 3.56 -22.88
C LYS A 101 17.01 3.49 -23.05
N LYS A 102 16.40 2.29 -22.93
CA LYS A 102 14.95 2.12 -22.97
C LYS A 102 14.36 2.30 -21.57
N LEU A 103 13.48 3.28 -21.40
CA LEU A 103 12.76 3.51 -20.15
C LEU A 103 11.70 2.42 -19.97
N SER A 104 11.78 1.68 -18.90
CA SER A 104 10.75 0.72 -18.49
C SER A 104 10.03 1.21 -17.23
N THR A 105 8.76 0.85 -17.08
CA THR A 105 7.94 1.17 -15.92
C THR A 105 7.35 -0.12 -15.36
N ILE A 106 7.54 -0.35 -14.08
CA ILE A 106 6.84 -1.41 -13.34
C ILE A 106 5.65 -0.76 -12.65
N GLN A 107 4.45 -1.20 -12.99
CA GLN A 107 3.21 -0.76 -12.37
C GLN A 107 2.45 -1.94 -11.80
N THR A 108 2.07 -1.84 -10.53
CA THR A 108 1.32 -2.86 -9.81
C THR A 108 0.07 -2.27 -9.18
N TYR A 109 -1.00 -3.04 -9.16
CA TYR A 109 -2.20 -2.74 -8.40
C TYR A 109 -2.42 -3.83 -7.36
N SER A 110 -2.72 -3.44 -6.15
CA SER A 110 -2.94 -4.35 -5.04
C SER A 110 -4.16 -3.97 -4.22
N LEU A 111 -4.81 -4.98 -3.64
CA LEU A 111 -5.80 -4.82 -2.60
C LEU A 111 -5.05 -4.85 -1.27
N GLN A 112 -5.14 -3.78 -0.48
CA GLN A 112 -4.42 -3.62 0.79
C GLN A 112 -5.43 -3.58 1.94
N LEU A 113 -5.13 -4.34 2.99
CA LEU A 113 -5.86 -4.42 4.26
C LEU A 113 -4.95 -3.88 5.38
N PRO A 114 -4.95 -2.59 5.69
CA PRO A 114 -4.31 -2.06 6.89
C PRO A 114 -5.14 -2.39 8.13
N LEU A 115 -4.45 -2.61 9.25
CA LEU A 115 -5.01 -2.84 10.57
C LEU A 115 -4.41 -1.78 11.51
N ASP A 116 -4.87 -0.54 11.34
CA ASP A 116 -4.29 0.59 12.05
C ASP A 116 -4.83 0.71 13.47
N LEU A 117 -3.95 0.99 14.42
CA LEU A 117 -4.30 1.57 15.70
C LEU A 117 -4.22 3.10 15.54
N SER A 118 -5.34 3.77 15.80
CA SER A 118 -5.46 5.22 15.72
C SER A 118 -5.35 5.82 17.11
N PHE A 119 -4.54 6.84 17.23
CA PHE A 119 -4.32 7.61 18.43
C PHE A 119 -4.73 9.07 18.20
N ARG A 120 -5.73 9.56 18.94
CA ARG A 120 -6.18 10.95 18.87
C ARG A 120 -5.23 11.85 19.65
N LEU A 121 -4.39 12.58 18.91
CA LEU A 121 -3.38 13.48 19.48
C LEU A 121 -3.99 14.75 20.08
N ALA A 122 -4.98 15.32 19.39
CA ALA A 122 -5.60 16.58 19.82
C ALA A 122 -7.04 16.71 19.31
N THR A 123 -7.86 17.41 20.08
CA THR A 123 -9.16 17.94 19.68
C THR A 123 -9.17 19.44 19.98
N ILE A 124 -9.36 20.26 18.94
CA ILE A 124 -9.35 21.72 19.05
C ILE A 124 -10.74 22.21 18.64
N ALA A 125 -11.38 22.99 19.50
CA ALA A 125 -12.72 23.58 19.26
C ALA A 125 -13.75 22.52 18.79
N GLU A 126 -13.71 21.31 19.35
CA GLU A 126 -14.62 20.16 19.10
C GLU A 126 -14.67 19.65 17.64
N LYS A 127 -14.38 20.49 16.67
CA LYS A 127 -14.50 20.22 15.23
C LYS A 127 -13.20 19.79 14.57
N HIS A 128 -12.07 20.13 15.13
CA HIS A 128 -10.75 19.82 14.57
C HIS A 128 -10.11 18.70 15.38
N ARG A 129 -9.82 17.59 14.73
CA ARG A 129 -9.23 16.42 15.35
C ARG A 129 -7.96 16.02 14.60
N ILE A 130 -6.92 15.68 15.33
CA ILE A 130 -5.64 15.21 14.78
C ILE A 130 -5.41 13.79 15.29
N PHE A 131 -5.11 12.88 14.38
CA PHE A 131 -4.86 11.48 14.69
C PHE A 131 -3.51 11.04 14.11
N LEU A 132 -2.81 10.24 14.90
CA LEU A 132 -1.70 9.42 14.44
C LEU A 132 -2.20 7.98 14.31
N ASN A 133 -2.00 7.38 13.16
CA ASN A 133 -2.38 5.99 12.92
C ASN A 133 -1.14 5.20 12.55
N ALA A 134 -1.02 4.00 13.06
CA ALA A 134 0.05 3.08 12.70
C ALA A 134 -0.41 1.63 12.85
N GLY A 135 0.08 0.76 11.99
CA GLY A 135 -0.27 -0.65 12.06
C GLY A 135 0.37 -1.50 10.97
N PRO A 136 0.21 -2.81 11.08
CA PRO A 136 0.56 -3.72 10.00
C PRO A 136 -0.46 -3.63 8.87
N TYR A 137 -0.03 -4.00 7.66
CA TYR A 137 -0.93 -4.22 6.54
C TYR A 137 -0.60 -5.52 5.82
N PHE A 138 -1.63 -6.11 5.23
CA PHE A 138 -1.52 -7.19 4.26
C PHE A 138 -1.95 -6.66 2.90
N ALA A 139 -1.28 -7.10 1.84
CA ALA A 139 -1.70 -6.74 0.50
C ALA A 139 -1.66 -7.94 -0.44
N TYR A 140 -2.60 -7.94 -1.40
CA TYR A 140 -2.69 -8.94 -2.45
C TYR A 140 -2.60 -8.29 -3.83
N GLY A 141 -1.60 -8.66 -4.61
CA GLY A 141 -1.36 -8.15 -5.94
C GLY A 141 -2.42 -8.60 -6.94
N LEU A 142 -3.14 -7.64 -7.50
CA LEU A 142 -4.17 -7.86 -8.52
C LEU A 142 -3.55 -7.93 -9.92
N SER A 143 -2.67 -6.97 -10.24
CA SER A 143 -1.98 -6.84 -11.51
C SER A 143 -0.57 -6.33 -11.31
N ALA A 144 0.39 -6.82 -12.10
CA ALA A 144 1.76 -6.32 -12.13
C ALA A 144 2.26 -6.35 -13.58
N LYS A 145 2.49 -5.18 -14.15
CA LYS A 145 2.93 -5.02 -15.53
C LYS A 145 4.30 -4.36 -15.60
N LEU A 146 5.14 -4.89 -16.45
CA LEU A 146 6.35 -4.25 -16.92
C LEU A 146 6.07 -3.72 -18.31
N SER A 147 6.05 -2.40 -18.47
CA SER A 147 5.81 -1.74 -19.74
C SER A 147 7.06 -0.94 -20.14
N GLY A 148 7.45 -1.07 -21.42
CA GLY A 148 8.55 -0.36 -22.01
C GLY A 148 8.41 -0.33 -23.54
N GLU A 149 9.33 0.31 -24.23
CA GLU A 149 9.38 0.31 -25.68
C GLU A 149 9.62 -1.15 -26.17
N ASN A 150 8.62 -1.76 -26.80
CA ASN A 150 8.58 -3.17 -27.22
C ASN A 150 8.52 -4.22 -26.10
N ILE A 151 8.17 -3.84 -24.86
CA ILE A 151 8.01 -4.78 -23.74
C ILE A 151 6.66 -4.55 -23.08
N ASP A 152 5.81 -5.57 -23.05
CA ASP A 152 4.60 -5.63 -22.23
C ASP A 152 4.52 -7.01 -21.61
N LYS A 153 4.89 -7.13 -20.33
CA LYS A 153 4.96 -8.40 -19.62
C LYS A 153 4.14 -8.35 -18.33
N ASP A 154 3.36 -9.41 -18.11
CA ASP A 154 2.65 -9.64 -16.85
C ASP A 154 3.58 -10.38 -15.87
N LEU A 155 4.11 -9.66 -14.88
CA LEU A 155 5.07 -10.17 -13.91
C LEU A 155 4.50 -11.26 -12.98
N TYR A 156 3.16 -11.33 -12.85
CA TYR A 156 2.52 -12.39 -12.10
C TYR A 156 2.36 -13.67 -12.93
N LYS A 157 2.10 -13.56 -14.22
CA LYS A 157 2.04 -14.73 -15.12
C LYS A 157 3.41 -15.35 -15.32
N GLU A 158 4.45 -14.53 -15.43
CA GLU A 158 5.83 -14.99 -15.54
C GLU A 158 6.41 -15.51 -14.21
N ASN A 159 5.63 -15.53 -13.14
CA ASN A 159 6.07 -16.02 -11.83
C ASN A 159 7.23 -15.19 -11.22
N ALA A 160 7.46 -13.98 -11.72
CA ALA A 160 8.53 -13.11 -11.26
C ALA A 160 8.20 -12.46 -9.91
N PHE A 161 6.95 -12.01 -9.73
CA PHE A 161 6.50 -11.32 -8.52
C PHE A 161 5.63 -12.20 -7.63
N LYS A 162 5.73 -11.95 -6.31
CA LYS A 162 4.82 -12.51 -5.30
C LYS A 162 3.55 -11.68 -5.27
N ARG A 163 2.39 -12.34 -5.15
CA ARG A 163 1.11 -11.63 -4.97
C ARG A 163 0.86 -11.20 -3.54
N PHE A 164 1.44 -11.91 -2.58
CA PHE A 164 1.21 -11.65 -1.16
C PHE A 164 2.32 -10.78 -0.59
N GLU A 165 1.92 -9.73 0.13
CA GLU A 165 2.81 -8.76 0.75
C GLU A 165 2.35 -8.49 2.18
N PHE A 166 3.31 -8.33 3.07
CA PHE A 166 3.13 -7.89 4.44
C PHE A 166 4.03 -6.69 4.68
N GLY A 167 3.52 -5.69 5.40
CA GLY A 167 4.26 -4.48 5.71
C GLY A 167 3.70 -3.74 6.91
N VAL A 168 4.26 -2.57 7.15
CA VAL A 168 3.83 -1.65 8.20
C VAL A 168 3.58 -0.28 7.60
N GLY A 169 2.60 0.43 8.15
CA GLY A 169 2.25 1.79 7.75
C GLY A 169 2.13 2.72 8.95
N ALA A 170 2.36 4.01 8.69
CA ALA A 170 2.06 5.08 9.62
C ALA A 170 1.52 6.29 8.87
N ASN A 171 0.56 7.00 9.46
CA ASN A 171 -0.03 8.17 8.85
C ASN A 171 -0.50 9.17 9.89
N LEU A 172 -0.50 10.43 9.50
CA LEU A 172 -1.10 11.53 10.22
C LEU A 172 -2.39 11.93 9.51
N MET A 173 -3.47 12.11 10.28
CA MET A 173 -4.76 12.51 9.75
C MET A 173 -5.25 13.75 10.49
N TYR A 174 -5.63 14.78 9.72
CA TYR A 174 -6.34 15.94 10.21
C TYR A 174 -7.79 15.88 9.75
N GLN A 175 -8.72 15.97 10.68
CA GLN A 175 -10.16 15.90 10.43
C GLN A 175 -10.83 17.20 10.88
N TYR A 176 -11.64 17.77 9.98
CA TYR A 176 -12.54 18.86 10.26
C TYR A 176 -13.99 18.40 10.05
N ASN A 177 -14.75 18.32 11.14
CA ASN A 177 -16.07 17.67 11.14
C ASN A 177 -15.99 16.25 10.59
N ARG A 178 -16.57 16.04 9.39
CA ARG A 178 -16.61 14.75 8.68
C ARG A 178 -15.58 14.64 7.55
N VAL A 179 -14.96 15.74 7.15
CA VAL A 179 -13.94 15.73 6.08
C VAL A 179 -12.57 15.59 6.71
N TYR A 180 -11.69 14.79 6.12
CA TYR A 180 -10.33 14.63 6.61
C TYR A 180 -9.30 14.55 5.49
N LEU A 181 -8.10 15.02 5.82
CA LEU A 181 -6.90 14.86 5.02
C LEU A 181 -5.96 13.90 5.75
N ARG A 182 -5.45 12.90 5.04
CA ARG A 182 -4.52 11.91 5.58
C ARG A 182 -3.26 11.88 4.73
N GLY A 183 -2.09 11.93 5.38
CA GLY A 183 -0.79 11.75 4.76
C GLY A 183 -0.01 10.65 5.46
N GLY A 184 0.61 9.74 4.71
CA GLY A 184 1.28 8.61 5.32
C GLY A 184 2.31 7.93 4.44
N ILE A 185 2.93 6.91 5.04
CA ILE A 185 3.92 6.06 4.40
C ILE A 185 3.66 4.60 4.75
N ASP A 186 3.74 3.74 3.75
CA ASP A 186 3.68 2.28 3.86
C ASP A 186 5.01 1.68 3.43
N ALA A 187 5.58 0.80 4.23
CA ALA A 187 6.83 0.09 3.95
C ALA A 187 6.59 -1.43 3.95
N SER A 188 6.89 -2.08 2.84
CA SER A 188 6.83 -3.53 2.74
C SER A 188 7.97 -4.17 3.54
N LEU A 189 7.66 -5.16 4.36
CA LEU A 189 8.62 -5.99 5.09
C LEU A 189 9.00 -7.24 4.29
N THR A 190 8.11 -7.70 3.43
CA THR A 190 8.33 -8.87 2.57
C THR A 190 8.91 -8.46 1.22
N GLY A 191 9.78 -9.30 0.66
CA GLY A 191 10.26 -9.12 -0.70
C GLY A 191 9.19 -9.42 -1.74
N ILE A 192 9.17 -8.63 -2.80
CA ILE A 192 8.17 -8.72 -3.87
C ILE A 192 8.51 -9.74 -4.95
N THR A 193 9.78 -10.17 -5.07
CA THR A 193 10.24 -11.13 -6.08
C THR A 193 10.24 -12.56 -5.54
N LYS A 194 9.97 -13.55 -6.42
CA LYS A 194 10.00 -14.98 -6.07
C LYS A 194 11.39 -15.60 -6.20
N LYS A 195 12.18 -15.16 -7.17
CA LYS A 195 13.55 -15.60 -7.44
C LYS A 195 14.43 -14.39 -7.69
N SER A 196 15.73 -14.48 -7.41
CA SER A 196 16.66 -13.57 -8.05
C SER A 196 16.47 -13.76 -9.56
N LEU A 197 16.07 -12.68 -10.24
CA LEU A 197 16.01 -12.70 -11.69
C LEU A 197 17.42 -13.06 -12.17
N GLY A 198 17.56 -14.23 -12.84
CA GLY A 198 18.85 -14.73 -13.30
C GLY A 198 19.54 -13.70 -14.19
N ALA A 199 20.87 -13.75 -14.22
CA ALA A 199 21.66 -12.95 -15.17
C ALA A 199 20.99 -12.95 -16.57
N PRO A 200 20.87 -11.81 -17.24
CA PRO A 200 21.78 -10.69 -17.26
C PRO A 200 21.39 -9.48 -16.38
N TYR A 201 20.44 -9.61 -15.49
CA TYR A 201 20.04 -8.54 -14.60
C TYR A 201 20.91 -8.60 -13.34
N TYR A 202 21.80 -7.64 -13.15
CA TYR A 202 22.58 -7.48 -11.93
C TYR A 202 21.61 -7.14 -10.77
N VAL A 203 21.12 -8.16 -10.10
CA VAL A 203 20.29 -7.98 -8.90
C VAL A 203 21.23 -7.70 -7.73
N SER A 204 21.09 -6.53 -7.14
CA SER A 204 21.63 -6.24 -5.83
C SER A 204 21.23 -7.36 -4.86
N LEU A 205 22.11 -7.77 -3.96
CA LEU A 205 21.89 -8.79 -2.91
C LEU A 205 20.73 -8.43 -1.94
N LYS A 206 20.08 -7.29 -2.11
CA LYS A 206 18.95 -6.82 -1.31
C LYS A 206 17.63 -7.21 -1.94
N THR A 207 16.75 -7.78 -1.14
CA THR A 207 15.40 -8.15 -1.55
C THR A 207 14.57 -6.91 -1.88
N PRO A 208 14.02 -6.75 -3.10
CA PRO A 208 13.21 -5.60 -3.47
C PRO A 208 11.94 -5.49 -2.62
N ARG A 209 11.60 -4.26 -2.19
CA ARG A 209 10.45 -3.96 -1.33
C ARG A 209 9.79 -2.66 -1.76
N TYR A 210 8.47 -2.56 -1.62
CA TYR A 210 7.76 -1.30 -1.85
C TYR A 210 7.93 -0.34 -0.69
N VAL A 211 8.13 0.93 -1.04
CA VAL A 211 7.96 2.07 -0.14
C VAL A 211 6.98 3.02 -0.86
N THR A 212 5.88 3.33 -0.20
CA THR A 212 4.79 4.13 -0.78
C THR A 212 4.43 5.25 0.18
N SER A 213 4.54 6.49 -0.26
CA SER A 213 3.99 7.65 0.43
C SER A 213 2.66 8.02 -0.21
N TYR A 214 1.71 8.53 0.54
CA TYR A 214 0.39 8.89 0.02
C TYR A 214 -0.20 10.11 0.71
N ILE A 215 -1.11 10.77 0.00
CA ILE A 215 -1.99 11.79 0.52
C ILE A 215 -3.41 11.54 0.01
N THR A 216 -4.38 11.48 0.91
CA THR A 216 -5.77 11.17 0.60
C THR A 216 -6.71 12.18 1.26
N LEU A 217 -7.79 12.50 0.57
CA LEU A 217 -8.93 13.25 1.09
C LEU A 217 -10.07 12.26 1.33
N GLY A 218 -10.77 12.38 2.45
CA GLY A 218 -11.82 11.45 2.81
C GLY A 218 -12.97 12.07 3.57
N TYR A 219 -13.99 11.26 3.76
CA TYR A 219 -15.22 11.61 4.46
C TYR A 219 -15.60 10.51 5.45
N GLU A 220 -16.06 10.92 6.64
CA GLU A 220 -16.55 10.06 7.71
C GLU A 220 -18.09 10.17 7.78
N PHE A 221 -18.76 9.03 7.70
CA PHE A 221 -20.24 8.91 7.68
C PHE A 221 -20.82 8.76 9.06
#